data_8eecca1c274592d605383c211401254f
#
_entry.id   8eecca1c274592d605383c211401254f
#
_cell.length_a   1.000
_cell.length_b   1.000
_cell.length_c   1.000
_cell.angle_alpha   90.00
_cell.angle_beta   90.00
_cell.angle_gamma   90.00
#
_symmetry.space_group_name_H-M   'P 1'
#
loop_
_entity.id
_entity.type
_entity.pdbx_description
1 polymer ?
#
loop_
_entity_poly.entity_id
_entity_poly.type
_entity_poly.pdbx_seq_one_letter_code
_entity_poly.pdbx_strand_id
1 'polypeptide(L)'
;IENEINSKTLTDNPHKIIFDVLTELKHNLSLLSYCLENKNCIDDVKSKSFSRSLKAIYILQSSLNMKAGGEIAENLFNLYDYCRTTIIKSFTKQDHEEIKKLIPIVSEILDGWKTIKN
;
A
#
# COMPACT_ATOMS: atom_id res chain seq x y z
N ILE A 1 0.20 -22.42 -7.88
CA ILE A 1 -1.07 -22.21 -7.21
C ILE A 1 -1.28 -20.72 -6.94
N GLU A 2 -0.34 -20.09 -6.27
CA GLU A 2 -0.41 -18.68 -5.98
C GLU A 2 -0.41 -17.85 -7.27
N ASN A 3 0.39 -18.23 -8.23
CA ASN A 3 0.43 -17.57 -9.52
C ASN A 3 -0.88 -17.71 -10.27
N GLU A 4 -1.51 -18.86 -10.19
CA GLU A 4 -2.79 -19.10 -10.84
C GLU A 4 -3.88 -18.21 -10.24
N ILE A 5 -3.91 -18.10 -8.91
CA ILE A 5 -4.89 -17.26 -8.22
C ILE A 5 -4.69 -15.80 -8.62
N ASN A 6 -3.45 -15.31 -8.58
CA ASN A 6 -3.14 -13.94 -8.93
C ASN A 6 -3.49 -13.64 -10.38
N SER A 7 -3.14 -14.54 -11.28
CA SER A 7 -3.41 -14.38 -12.70
C SER A 7 -4.92 -14.33 -12.97
N LYS A 8 -5.65 -15.24 -12.35
CA LYS A 8 -7.10 -15.28 -12.49
C LYS A 8 -7.77 -14.02 -11.96
N THR A 9 -7.33 -13.56 -10.78
CA THR A 9 -7.89 -12.36 -10.16
C THR A 9 -7.64 -11.13 -11.02
N LEU A 10 -6.41 -10.98 -11.54
CA LEU A 10 -6.04 -9.88 -12.42
C LEU A 10 -6.90 -9.85 -13.68
N THR A 11 -7.23 -11.03 -14.21
CA THR A 11 -8.05 -11.15 -15.40
C THR A 11 -9.51 -10.84 -15.12
N ASP A 12 -10.04 -11.37 -13.99
CA ASP A 12 -11.46 -11.29 -13.71
C ASP A 12 -11.93 -9.92 -13.20
N ASN A 13 -11.15 -9.24 -12.36
CA ASN A 13 -11.62 -7.99 -11.77
C ASN A 13 -10.48 -7.08 -11.30
N PRO A 14 -9.93 -6.28 -12.22
CA PRO A 14 -8.85 -5.35 -11.87
C PRO A 14 -9.22 -4.37 -10.76
N HIS A 15 -10.46 -3.90 -10.76
CA HIS A 15 -10.93 -2.97 -9.72
C HIS A 15 -10.85 -3.59 -8.33
N LYS A 16 -11.29 -4.83 -8.22
CA LYS A 16 -11.26 -5.56 -6.95
C LYS A 16 -9.83 -5.79 -6.48
N ILE A 17 -8.92 -6.08 -7.39
CA ILE A 17 -7.52 -6.30 -7.04
C ILE A 17 -6.92 -5.05 -6.43
N ILE A 18 -7.15 -3.90 -7.04
CA ILE A 18 -6.64 -2.63 -6.50
C ILE A 18 -7.26 -2.33 -5.14
N PHE A 19 -8.57 -2.59 -5.01
CA PHE A 19 -9.25 -2.43 -3.73
C PHE A 19 -8.60 -3.31 -2.65
N ASP A 20 -8.33 -4.57 -2.98
CA ASP A 20 -7.73 -5.52 -2.04
C ASP A 20 -6.29 -5.10 -1.67
N VAL A 21 -5.52 -4.64 -2.66
CA VAL A 21 -4.14 -4.19 -2.41
C VAL A 21 -4.13 -2.94 -1.54
N LEU A 22 -5.03 -1.99 -1.78
CA LEU A 22 -5.15 -0.80 -0.93
C LEU A 22 -5.53 -1.18 0.50
N THR A 23 -6.45 -2.13 0.66
CA THR A 23 -6.86 -2.63 1.97
C THR A 23 -5.66 -3.27 2.69
N GLU A 24 -4.90 -4.09 1.97
CA GLU A 24 -3.70 -4.73 2.51
C GLU A 24 -2.64 -3.70 2.89
N LEU A 25 -2.45 -2.67 2.06
CA LEU A 25 -1.51 -1.61 2.36
C LEU A 25 -1.88 -0.91 3.66
N LYS A 26 -3.16 -0.53 3.80
CA LYS A 26 -3.64 0.13 5.01
C LYS A 26 -3.42 -0.74 6.23
N HIS A 27 -3.74 -2.03 6.12
CA HIS A 27 -3.57 -2.99 7.21
C HIS A 27 -2.09 -3.11 7.61
N ASN A 28 -1.20 -3.27 6.62
CA ASN A 28 0.22 -3.44 6.91
C ASN A 28 0.87 -2.17 7.42
N LEU A 29 0.42 -0.98 6.98
CA LEU A 29 0.90 0.28 7.52
C LEU A 29 0.50 0.42 8.98
N SER A 30 -0.73 0.06 9.32
CA SER A 30 -1.22 0.11 10.71
C SER A 30 -0.41 -0.84 11.59
N LEU A 31 -0.15 -2.04 11.08
CA LEU A 31 0.60 -3.05 11.80
C LEU A 31 2.06 -2.62 12.00
N LEU A 32 2.68 -2.12 10.94
CA LEU A 32 4.06 -1.63 11.01
C LEU A 32 4.18 -0.46 11.97
N SER A 33 3.25 0.50 11.90
CA SER A 33 3.22 1.64 12.81
C SER A 33 3.11 1.18 14.26
N TYR A 34 2.23 0.21 14.51
CA TYR A 34 2.08 -0.37 15.84
C TYR A 34 3.39 -1.00 16.31
N CYS A 35 4.04 -1.77 15.45
CA CYS A 35 5.29 -2.45 15.79
C CYS A 35 6.46 -1.47 16.00
N LEU A 36 6.48 -0.36 15.28
CA LEU A 36 7.52 0.65 15.48
C LEU A 36 7.29 1.42 16.78
N GLU A 37 6.05 1.52 17.22
CA GLU A 37 5.70 2.22 18.46
C GLU A 37 5.88 1.33 19.70
N ASN A 38 5.67 0.03 19.55
CA ASN A 38 5.68 -0.92 20.66
C ASN A 38 6.88 -1.84 20.61
N LYS A 39 7.77 -1.70 21.58
CA LYS A 39 9.01 -2.49 21.65
C LYS A 39 8.77 -3.98 21.82
N ASN A 40 7.59 -4.37 22.29
CA ASN A 40 7.25 -5.77 22.51
C ASN A 40 6.71 -6.46 21.24
N CYS A 41 6.61 -5.74 20.13
CA CYS A 41 6.17 -6.32 18.89
C CYS A 41 7.21 -7.32 18.38
N ILE A 42 6.74 -8.44 17.86
CA ILE A 42 7.60 -9.49 17.33
C ILE A 42 8.29 -9.00 16.07
N ASP A 43 9.62 -9.17 15.99
CA ASP A 43 10.43 -8.71 14.85
C ASP A 43 9.95 -9.28 13.53
N ASP A 44 9.50 -10.54 13.51
CA ASP A 44 9.00 -11.15 12.30
C ASP A 44 7.76 -10.43 11.77
N VAL A 45 6.85 -10.04 12.66
CA VAL A 45 5.64 -9.29 12.29
C VAL A 45 6.01 -7.93 11.73
N LYS A 46 6.97 -7.26 12.37
CA LYS A 46 7.45 -5.96 11.92
C LYS A 46 8.07 -6.04 10.52
N SER A 47 8.96 -7.00 10.31
CA SER A 47 9.63 -7.19 9.02
C SER A 47 8.66 -7.56 7.91
N LYS A 48 7.70 -8.42 8.21
CA LYS A 48 6.71 -8.82 7.22
C LYS A 48 5.77 -7.68 6.83
N SER A 49 5.32 -6.90 7.81
CA SER A 49 4.46 -5.75 7.51
C SER A 49 5.21 -4.71 6.68
N PHE A 50 6.50 -4.52 6.94
CA PHE A 50 7.35 -3.64 6.14
C PHE A 50 7.42 -4.14 4.70
N SER A 51 7.80 -5.40 4.49
CA SER A 51 7.92 -5.98 3.15
C SER A 51 6.61 -5.96 2.39
N ARG A 52 5.52 -6.29 3.05
CA ARG A 52 4.20 -6.33 2.43
C ARG A 52 3.70 -4.94 2.05
N SER A 53 4.02 -3.93 2.86
CA SER A 53 3.70 -2.55 2.52
C SER A 53 4.42 -2.12 1.25
N LEU A 54 5.71 -2.42 1.13
CA LEU A 54 6.49 -2.09 -0.06
C LEU A 54 5.98 -2.83 -1.29
N LYS A 55 5.63 -4.10 -1.14
CA LYS A 55 5.08 -4.89 -2.23
C LYS A 55 3.76 -4.31 -2.72
N ALA A 56 2.89 -3.91 -1.79
CA ALA A 56 1.61 -3.30 -2.13
C ALA A 56 1.83 -2.01 -2.93
N ILE A 57 2.76 -1.15 -2.49
CA ILE A 57 3.09 0.07 -3.22
C ILE A 57 3.57 -0.25 -4.63
N TYR A 58 4.43 -1.25 -4.77
CA TYR A 58 4.92 -1.66 -6.08
C TYR A 58 3.77 -2.06 -7.01
N ILE A 59 2.85 -2.87 -6.51
CA ILE A 59 1.70 -3.31 -7.29
C ILE A 59 0.84 -2.12 -7.70
N LEU A 60 0.58 -1.20 -6.76
CA LEU A 60 -0.24 -0.02 -7.04
C LEU A 60 0.40 0.88 -8.10
N GLN A 61 1.69 1.13 -8.00
CA GLN A 61 2.39 1.94 -9.00
C GLN A 61 2.42 1.25 -10.36
N SER A 62 2.67 -0.06 -10.36
CA SER A 62 2.74 -0.83 -11.60
C SER A 62 1.41 -0.93 -12.32
N SER A 63 0.30 -0.81 -11.59
CA SER A 63 -1.03 -0.92 -12.16
C SER A 63 -1.55 0.39 -12.75
N LEU A 64 -0.85 1.50 -12.51
CA LEU A 64 -1.27 2.79 -13.04
C LEU A 64 -1.08 2.85 -14.55
N ASN A 65 -2.12 3.32 -15.25
CA ASN A 65 -2.03 3.56 -16.67
C ASN A 65 -1.71 5.04 -16.89
N MET A 66 -0.42 5.34 -17.02
CA MET A 66 0.05 6.72 -17.12
C MET A 66 -0.48 7.41 -18.37
N LYS A 67 -0.68 6.64 -19.42
CA LYS A 67 -1.14 7.19 -20.70
C LYS A 67 -2.62 7.56 -20.64
N ALA A 68 -3.45 6.66 -20.13
CA ALA A 68 -4.89 6.90 -20.06
C ALA A 68 -5.26 7.77 -18.86
N GLY A 69 -4.55 7.61 -17.75
CA GLY A 69 -4.85 8.33 -16.50
C GLY A 69 -4.29 9.75 -16.44
N GLY A 70 -3.32 10.07 -17.28
CA GLY A 70 -2.75 11.42 -17.37
C GLY A 70 -2.30 11.96 -16.02
N GLU A 71 -2.77 13.16 -15.70
CA GLU A 71 -2.39 13.86 -14.49
C GLU A 71 -2.78 13.11 -13.22
N ILE A 72 -3.94 12.47 -13.21
CA ILE A 72 -4.39 11.71 -12.04
C ILE A 72 -3.45 10.55 -11.75
N ALA A 73 -3.06 9.81 -12.79
CA ALA A 73 -2.14 8.69 -12.63
C ALA A 73 -0.77 9.18 -12.18
N GLU A 74 -0.30 10.30 -12.71
CA GLU A 74 0.96 10.88 -12.32
C GLU A 74 0.95 11.30 -10.85
N ASN A 75 -0.13 11.93 -10.42
CA ASN A 75 -0.28 12.36 -9.03
C ASN A 75 -0.30 11.15 -8.09
N LEU A 76 -1.02 10.09 -8.45
CA LEU A 76 -1.05 8.87 -7.65
C LEU A 76 0.32 8.19 -7.61
N PHE A 77 1.02 8.16 -8.75
CA PHE A 77 2.37 7.59 -8.79
C PHE A 77 3.28 8.31 -7.79
N ASN A 78 3.24 9.64 -7.79
CA ASN A 78 4.07 10.45 -6.90
C ASN A 78 3.67 10.25 -5.45
N LEU A 79 2.38 10.11 -5.18
CA LEU A 79 1.89 9.86 -3.82
C LEU A 79 2.36 8.49 -3.31
N TYR A 80 2.26 7.46 -4.13
CA TYR A 80 2.76 6.13 -3.78
C TYR A 80 4.28 6.16 -3.57
N ASP A 81 5.00 6.94 -4.37
CA ASP A 81 6.44 7.09 -4.20
C ASP A 81 6.78 7.73 -2.87
N TYR A 82 6.01 8.75 -2.48
CA TYR A 82 6.14 9.38 -1.18
C TYR A 82 5.89 8.38 -0.05
N CYS A 83 4.87 7.54 -0.21
CA CYS A 83 4.58 6.49 0.77
C CYS A 83 5.77 5.52 0.89
N ARG A 84 6.31 5.09 -0.23
CA ARG A 84 7.44 4.17 -0.23
C ARG A 84 8.64 4.75 0.51
N THR A 85 8.99 5.97 0.18
CA THR A 85 10.12 6.66 0.80
C THR A 85 9.92 6.80 2.31
N THR A 86 8.71 7.18 2.72
CA THR A 86 8.37 7.33 4.13
C THR A 86 8.43 6.00 4.87
N ILE A 87 7.92 4.92 4.26
CA ILE A 87 7.97 3.59 4.85
C ILE A 87 9.40 3.14 5.10
N ILE A 88 10.26 3.29 4.10
CA ILE A 88 11.67 2.89 4.22
C ILE A 88 12.38 3.71 5.28
N LYS A 89 12.16 5.02 5.28
CA LYS A 89 12.78 5.92 6.25
C LYS A 89 12.33 5.62 7.67
N SER A 90 11.03 5.40 7.87
CA SER A 90 10.46 5.08 9.18
C SER A 90 11.01 3.76 9.71
N PHE A 91 11.09 2.75 8.87
CA PHE A 91 11.61 1.45 9.27
C PHE A 91 13.10 1.55 9.62
N THR A 92 13.87 2.25 8.80
CA THR A 92 15.32 2.43 9.03
C THR A 92 15.57 3.15 10.34
N LYS A 93 14.78 4.18 10.67
CA LYS A 93 14.92 4.95 11.89
C LYS A 93 14.15 4.38 13.07
N GLN A 94 13.35 3.35 12.86
CA GLN A 94 12.48 2.76 13.87
C GLN A 94 11.56 3.80 14.50
N ASP A 95 10.99 4.66 13.67
CA ASP A 95 10.16 5.78 14.10
C ASP A 95 8.76 5.65 13.49
N HIS A 96 7.72 5.69 14.33
CA HIS A 96 6.34 5.50 13.91
C HIS A 96 5.61 6.79 13.51
N GLU A 97 6.16 7.95 13.82
CA GLU A 97 5.43 9.21 13.65
C GLU A 97 5.08 9.54 12.20
N GLU A 98 6.06 9.43 11.30
CA GLU A 98 5.82 9.76 9.90
C GLU A 98 4.96 8.71 9.20
N ILE A 99 5.16 7.43 9.55
CA ILE A 99 4.38 6.37 8.91
C ILE A 99 2.90 6.44 9.32
N LYS A 100 2.60 6.89 10.53
CA LYS A 100 1.22 7.08 10.97
C LYS A 100 0.45 8.05 10.07
N LYS A 101 1.15 9.05 9.53
CA LYS A 101 0.53 10.05 8.66
C LYS A 101 0.09 9.48 7.32
N LEU A 102 0.65 8.34 6.93
CA LEU A 102 0.28 7.68 5.68
C LEU A 102 -1.07 6.99 5.76
N ILE A 103 -1.47 6.56 6.95
CA ILE A 103 -2.70 5.77 7.13
C ILE A 103 -3.94 6.54 6.67
N PRO A 104 -4.16 7.80 7.09
CA PRO A 104 -5.31 8.55 6.58
C PRO A 104 -5.23 8.83 5.07
N ILE A 105 -4.02 8.99 4.54
CA ILE A 105 -3.85 9.20 3.10
C ILE A 105 -4.32 7.98 2.32
N VAL A 106 -3.86 6.79 2.74
CA VAL A 106 -4.26 5.54 2.10
C VAL A 106 -5.76 5.29 2.30
N SER A 107 -6.29 5.65 3.47
CA SER A 107 -7.72 5.52 3.75
C SER A 107 -8.56 6.37 2.78
N GLU A 108 -8.12 7.59 2.48
CA GLU A 108 -8.81 8.45 1.52
C GLU A 108 -8.79 7.85 0.12
N ILE A 109 -7.64 7.31 -0.30
CA ILE A 109 -7.53 6.66 -1.61
C ILE A 109 -8.48 5.47 -1.66
N LEU A 110 -8.49 4.66 -0.60
CA LEU A 110 -9.36 3.50 -0.51
C LEU A 110 -10.83 3.87 -0.57
N ASP A 111 -11.23 4.90 0.16
CA ASP A 111 -12.61 5.37 0.17
C ASP A 111 -13.03 5.88 -1.20
N GLY A 112 -12.16 6.62 -1.86
CA GLY A 112 -12.42 7.06 -3.23
C GLY A 112 -12.57 5.90 -4.19
N TRP A 113 -11.73 4.87 -4.02
CA TRP A 113 -11.79 3.69 -4.86
C TRP A 113 -13.09 2.91 -4.69
N LYS A 114 -13.63 2.87 -3.48
CA LYS A 114 -14.91 2.21 -3.19
C LYS A 114 -16.07 2.80 -3.98
N THR A 115 -16.02 4.10 -4.27
CA THR A 115 -17.12 4.79 -4.97
C THR A 115 -17.03 4.65 -6.47
N ILE A 116 -15.89 4.23 -7.01
CA ILE A 116 -15.71 4.02 -8.43
C ILE A 116 -16.33 2.68 -8.83
N LYS A 117 -17.18 2.72 -9.83
CA LYS A 117 -17.83 1.50 -10.33
C LYS A 117 -17.27 1.13 -11.69
N ASN A 118 -17.05 -0.16 -11.90
CA ASN A 118 -16.60 -0.68 -13.18
C ASN A 118 -17.72 -0.73 -14.21
#